data_edbac636504dd02e615fbf58533a3299
#
_entry.id   edbac636504dd02e615fbf58533a3299
#
_cell.length_a   1.000
_cell.length_b   1.000
_cell.length_c   1.000
_cell.angle_alpha   90.00
_cell.angle_beta   90.00
_cell.angle_gamma   90.00
#
_symmetry.space_group_name_H-M   'P 1'
#
loop_
_entity.id
_entity.type
_entity.pdbx_description
1 polymer ?
#
loop_
_entity_poly.entity_id
_entity_poly.type
_entity_poly.pdbx_seq_one_letter_code
_entity_poly.pdbx_strand_id
1 'polypeptide(L)'
;MEYQLELFKMQRYKGDVSLDPDTAHPRLELCEDGKSVKDTGTIRNVPKNEKRFDSHLYLLAKEGYTSGRHYWEVDVGKRSSWALGIARESVTRKGTLTLSPKNGFWVMGCTDGREYWAYTEPWTRLSVGGKLPKIGIFLDISAKQLSFYNVRKKAALYTFTIADGSSREGKLLPFFSTGPATSKPDTESLKMVQGVDDDD
;
A
#
# COMPACT_ATOMS: atom_id res chain seq x y z
N MET A 1 24.80 -0.77 -4.85
CA MET A 1 25.13 -1.80 -5.79
C MET A 1 24.29 -3.04 -5.58
N GLU A 2 24.36 -3.58 -4.41
CA GLU A 2 23.58 -4.76 -4.12
C GLU A 2 22.09 -4.54 -4.22
N TYR A 3 21.61 -3.39 -3.74
CA TYR A 3 20.18 -3.10 -3.80
C TYR A 3 19.71 -2.91 -5.23
N GLN A 4 20.56 -2.37 -6.10
CA GLN A 4 20.16 -2.21 -7.48
C GLN A 4 19.95 -3.55 -8.15
N LEU A 5 20.81 -4.51 -7.83
CA LEU A 5 20.70 -5.84 -8.39
C LEU A 5 19.46 -6.55 -7.86
N GLU A 6 19.17 -6.37 -6.57
CA GLU A 6 17.99 -6.98 -5.98
C GLU A 6 16.73 -6.42 -6.60
N LEU A 7 16.66 -5.11 -6.76
CA LEU A 7 15.47 -4.50 -7.33
C LEU A 7 15.25 -4.97 -8.76
N PHE A 8 16.34 -5.09 -9.53
CA PHE A 8 16.25 -5.59 -10.88
C PHE A 8 15.68 -7.01 -10.91
N LYS A 9 16.13 -7.87 -9.99
CA LYS A 9 15.61 -9.22 -9.91
C LYS A 9 14.15 -9.24 -9.53
N MET A 10 13.71 -8.33 -8.69
CA MET A 10 12.32 -8.28 -8.25
C MET A 10 11.38 -7.89 -9.37
N GLN A 11 11.86 -7.14 -10.36
CA GLN A 11 11.02 -6.70 -11.46
C GLN A 11 10.38 -7.87 -12.18
N ARG A 12 11.01 -9.03 -12.17
CA ARG A 12 10.46 -10.22 -12.82
C ARG A 12 9.18 -10.70 -12.15
N TYR A 13 8.95 -10.30 -10.89
CA TYR A 13 7.76 -10.71 -10.17
C TYR A 13 6.67 -9.65 -10.22
N LYS A 14 6.86 -8.60 -11.02
CA LYS A 14 5.91 -7.52 -11.11
C LYS A 14 4.62 -8.02 -11.71
N GLY A 15 3.55 -7.89 -10.96
CA GLY A 15 2.26 -8.38 -11.36
C GLY A 15 1.29 -7.27 -11.68
N ASP A 16 0.13 -7.66 -12.13
CA ASP A 16 -0.92 -6.75 -12.47
C ASP A 16 -1.87 -6.65 -11.28
N VAL A 17 -1.77 -5.54 -10.56
CA VAL A 17 -2.57 -5.32 -9.36
C VAL A 17 -3.72 -4.39 -9.70
N SER A 18 -4.94 -4.84 -9.41
CA SER A 18 -6.14 -4.03 -9.62
C SER A 18 -6.76 -3.68 -8.28
N LEU A 19 -7.21 -2.46 -8.14
CA LEU A 19 -7.83 -1.98 -6.91
C LEU A 19 -9.27 -2.46 -6.85
N ASP A 20 -9.73 -2.76 -5.62
CA ASP A 20 -11.06 -3.32 -5.42
C ASP A 20 -12.02 -2.24 -4.93
N PRO A 21 -12.96 -1.82 -5.77
CA PRO A 21 -13.89 -0.77 -5.36
C PRO A 21 -14.81 -1.19 -4.22
N ASP A 22 -15.00 -2.50 -4.02
CA ASP A 22 -15.87 -2.97 -2.95
C ASP A 22 -15.24 -2.80 -1.57
N THR A 23 -13.93 -2.66 -1.50
CA THR A 23 -13.24 -2.45 -0.21
C THR A 23 -13.06 -0.97 0.09
N ALA A 24 -13.20 -0.11 -0.89
CA ALA A 24 -12.81 1.29 -0.77
C ALA A 24 -13.78 2.08 0.08
N HIS A 25 -13.23 2.94 0.94
CA HIS A 25 -14.05 3.86 1.71
C HIS A 25 -14.93 4.68 0.77
N PRO A 26 -16.15 5.04 1.19
CA PRO A 26 -17.09 5.74 0.28
C PRO A 26 -16.60 7.07 -0.30
N ARG A 27 -15.61 7.71 0.32
CA ARG A 27 -15.04 8.95 -0.24
C ARG A 27 -14.08 8.69 -1.39
N LEU A 28 -13.63 7.43 -1.55
CA LEU A 28 -12.62 7.11 -2.55
C LEU A 28 -13.27 6.76 -3.87
N GLU A 29 -12.68 7.27 -4.93
CA GLU A 29 -13.15 6.99 -6.29
C GLU A 29 -12.02 6.38 -7.08
N LEU A 30 -12.29 5.25 -7.72
CA LEU A 30 -11.32 4.58 -8.56
C LEU A 30 -11.55 4.99 -10.02
N CYS A 31 -10.48 5.03 -10.81
CA CYS A 31 -10.64 5.25 -12.23
C CYS A 31 -11.21 3.99 -12.89
N GLU A 32 -11.61 4.11 -14.15
CA GLU A 32 -12.30 3.04 -14.83
C GLU A 32 -11.50 1.75 -14.91
N ASP A 33 -10.20 1.87 -15.11
CA ASP A 33 -9.38 0.66 -15.26
C ASP A 33 -8.98 0.05 -13.92
N GLY A 34 -9.38 0.66 -12.80
CA GLY A 34 -9.06 0.13 -11.49
C GLY A 34 -7.60 0.30 -11.08
N LYS A 35 -6.89 1.21 -11.71
CA LYS A 35 -5.45 1.36 -11.45
C LYS A 35 -5.08 2.63 -10.70
N SER A 36 -6.04 3.47 -10.42
CA SER A 36 -5.76 4.66 -9.62
C SER A 36 -6.96 5.00 -8.74
N VAL A 37 -6.69 5.72 -7.67
CA VAL A 37 -7.72 6.08 -6.69
C VAL A 37 -7.42 7.45 -6.12
N LYS A 38 -8.47 8.19 -5.81
CA LYS A 38 -8.32 9.47 -5.14
C LYS A 38 -9.47 9.68 -4.17
N ASP A 39 -9.25 10.56 -3.21
CA ASP A 39 -10.29 10.97 -2.25
C ASP A 39 -11.07 12.10 -2.89
N THR A 40 -12.37 11.90 -3.05
CA THR A 40 -13.23 12.92 -3.67
C THR A 40 -13.60 14.03 -2.72
N GLY A 41 -13.36 13.84 -1.43
CA GLY A 41 -13.73 14.81 -0.42
C GLY A 41 -15.17 14.71 0.07
N THR A 42 -15.97 13.85 -0.54
CA THR A 42 -17.36 13.68 -0.14
C THR A 42 -17.72 12.21 -0.13
N ILE A 43 -18.68 11.87 0.73
CA ILE A 43 -19.17 10.48 0.81
C ILE A 43 -20.01 10.20 -0.43
N ARG A 44 -19.62 9.21 -1.19
CA ARG A 44 -20.34 8.81 -2.39
C ARG A 44 -21.40 7.80 -2.04
N ASN A 45 -22.39 7.70 -2.90
CA ASN A 45 -23.46 6.74 -2.70
C ASN A 45 -23.02 5.38 -3.27
N VAL A 46 -22.49 4.54 -2.42
CA VAL A 46 -22.00 3.22 -2.82
C VAL A 46 -22.68 2.17 -1.98
N PRO A 47 -22.80 0.93 -2.48
CA PRO A 47 -23.44 -0.13 -1.71
C PRO A 47 -22.67 -0.42 -0.43
N LYS A 48 -23.40 -0.69 0.63
CA LYS A 48 -22.78 -1.13 1.87
C LYS A 48 -22.46 -2.61 1.73
N ASN A 49 -21.30 -2.99 2.23
CA ASN A 49 -20.94 -4.41 2.27
C ASN A 49 -19.90 -4.62 3.36
N GLU A 50 -19.67 -5.87 3.70
CA GLU A 50 -18.78 -6.22 4.80
C GLU A 50 -17.33 -5.94 4.50
N LYS A 51 -16.96 -5.90 3.24
CA LYS A 51 -15.57 -5.70 2.85
C LYS A 51 -15.15 -4.24 2.91
N ARG A 52 -16.09 -3.34 2.94
CA ARG A 52 -15.78 -1.91 2.78
C ARG A 52 -15.27 -1.29 4.07
N PHE A 53 -14.16 -0.57 3.98
CA PHE A 53 -13.67 0.24 5.10
C PHE A 53 -14.60 1.45 5.27
N ASP A 54 -15.01 1.71 6.50
CA ASP A 54 -15.98 2.78 6.73
C ASP A 54 -15.44 3.97 7.52
N SER A 55 -14.27 3.86 8.14
CA SER A 55 -13.79 4.92 9.00
C SER A 55 -12.46 5.52 8.58
N HIS A 56 -11.79 4.92 7.64
CA HIS A 56 -10.49 5.42 7.14
C HIS A 56 -10.46 5.32 5.63
N LEU A 57 -9.66 6.15 5.00
CA LEU A 57 -9.56 6.18 3.54
C LEU A 57 -8.65 5.05 3.06
N TYR A 58 -9.08 3.84 3.29
CA TYR A 58 -8.35 2.62 2.97
C TYR A 58 -9.03 1.83 1.87
N LEU A 59 -8.26 1.08 1.13
CA LEU A 59 -8.80 0.09 0.20
C LEU A 59 -7.75 -1.00 -0.04
N LEU A 60 -8.19 -2.09 -0.63
CA LEU A 60 -7.35 -3.24 -0.92
C LEU A 60 -7.40 -3.56 -2.40
N ALA A 61 -6.47 -4.40 -2.85
CA ALA A 61 -6.52 -4.92 -4.20
C ALA A 61 -7.52 -6.05 -4.30
N LYS A 62 -7.92 -6.38 -5.52
CA LYS A 62 -8.88 -7.47 -5.75
C LYS A 62 -8.26 -8.83 -5.47
N GLU A 63 -7.00 -8.99 -5.85
CA GLU A 63 -6.32 -10.27 -5.70
C GLU A 63 -5.37 -10.25 -4.54
N GLY A 64 -5.32 -11.34 -3.81
CA GLY A 64 -4.38 -11.50 -2.73
C GLY A 64 -3.50 -12.71 -2.98
N TYR A 65 -2.56 -12.91 -2.07
CA TYR A 65 -1.54 -13.92 -2.26
C TYR A 65 -1.43 -14.81 -1.03
N THR A 66 -1.22 -16.10 -1.27
CA THR A 66 -1.02 -17.08 -0.20
C THR A 66 0.35 -17.72 -0.28
N SER A 67 1.08 -17.53 -1.37
CA SER A 67 2.39 -18.12 -1.54
C SER A 67 3.17 -17.34 -2.60
N GLY A 68 4.45 -17.60 -2.69
CA GLY A 68 5.26 -17.07 -3.77
C GLY A 68 5.86 -15.72 -3.50
N ARG A 69 6.35 -15.12 -4.56
CA ARG A 69 6.96 -13.79 -4.52
C ARG A 69 6.19 -12.88 -5.45
N HIS A 70 5.96 -11.66 -4.99
CA HIS A 70 5.12 -10.71 -5.73
C HIS A 70 5.69 -9.32 -5.57
N TYR A 71 5.60 -8.53 -6.61
CA TYR A 71 6.16 -7.18 -6.61
C TYR A 71 5.20 -6.24 -7.34
N TRP A 72 5.01 -5.08 -6.79
CA TRP A 72 4.23 -4.03 -7.47
C TRP A 72 4.80 -2.68 -7.10
N GLU A 73 4.46 -1.67 -7.90
CA GLU A 73 4.93 -0.32 -7.70
C GLU A 73 3.76 0.64 -7.70
N VAL A 74 3.85 1.64 -6.85
CA VAL A 74 2.81 2.66 -6.74
C VAL A 74 3.44 4.02 -6.92
N ASP A 75 2.83 4.82 -7.78
CA ASP A 75 3.24 6.21 -7.99
C ASP A 75 2.41 7.06 -7.05
N VAL A 76 3.06 7.70 -6.08
CA VAL A 76 2.38 8.55 -5.12
C VAL A 76 2.45 10.02 -5.54
N GLY A 77 3.12 10.32 -6.63
CA GLY A 77 3.19 11.67 -7.17
C GLY A 77 3.72 12.67 -6.17
N LYS A 78 3.01 13.76 -6.02
CA LYS A 78 3.38 14.81 -5.08
C LYS A 78 2.48 14.81 -3.85
N ARG A 79 1.80 13.71 -3.59
CA ARG A 79 0.89 13.65 -2.45
C ARG A 79 1.66 13.87 -1.16
N SER A 80 1.04 14.59 -0.24
CA SER A 80 1.67 14.84 1.06
C SER A 80 1.36 13.74 2.07
N SER A 81 0.38 12.91 1.81
CA SER A 81 0.03 11.81 2.71
C SER A 81 -0.38 10.61 1.91
N TRP A 82 0.05 9.43 2.36
CA TRP A 82 -0.34 8.17 1.77
C TRP A 82 0.18 7.04 2.66
N ALA A 83 -0.38 5.86 2.49
CA ALA A 83 0.13 4.67 3.16
C ALA A 83 -0.01 3.48 2.22
N LEU A 84 0.98 2.60 2.24
CA LEU A 84 1.05 1.46 1.33
C LEU A 84 1.60 0.24 2.06
N GLY A 85 1.19 -0.92 1.64
CA GLY A 85 1.72 -2.16 2.19
C GLY A 85 0.81 -3.33 1.88
N ILE A 86 0.62 -4.19 2.89
CA ILE A 86 -0.30 -5.32 2.77
C ILE A 86 -1.15 -5.43 4.03
N ALA A 87 -2.27 -6.11 3.89
CA ALA A 87 -3.14 -6.41 5.01
C ALA A 87 -3.66 -7.84 4.84
N ARG A 88 -3.94 -8.49 5.98
CA ARG A 88 -4.62 -9.78 5.91
C ARG A 88 -6.04 -9.56 5.43
N GLU A 89 -6.53 -10.52 4.68
CA GLU A 89 -7.91 -10.44 4.20
C GLU A 89 -8.89 -10.33 5.36
N SER A 90 -8.55 -10.92 6.48
CA SER A 90 -9.43 -10.99 7.65
C SER A 90 -9.41 -9.77 8.55
N VAL A 91 -8.67 -8.71 8.18
CA VAL A 91 -8.61 -7.52 9.05
C VAL A 91 -9.99 -6.92 9.22
N THR A 92 -10.16 -6.26 10.36
CA THR A 92 -11.38 -5.53 10.65
C THR A 92 -11.54 -4.40 9.65
N ARG A 93 -12.74 -4.24 9.13
CA ARG A 93 -13.04 -3.20 8.14
C ARG A 93 -13.83 -2.04 8.72
N LYS A 94 -14.51 -2.28 9.83
CA LYS A 94 -15.45 -1.31 10.39
C LYS A 94 -14.88 -0.65 11.64
N GLY A 95 -15.16 0.63 11.78
CA GLY A 95 -14.74 1.38 12.95
C GLY A 95 -13.31 1.87 12.83
N THR A 96 -12.82 2.46 13.93
CA THR A 96 -11.48 3.01 13.99
C THR A 96 -10.45 1.88 14.06
N LEU A 97 -9.46 1.96 13.21
CA LEU A 97 -8.45 0.92 13.10
C LEU A 97 -7.07 1.50 13.35
N THR A 98 -6.18 0.71 13.93
CA THR A 98 -4.79 1.09 14.10
C THR A 98 -3.94 0.22 13.19
N LEU A 99 -3.15 0.84 12.34
CA LEU A 99 -2.26 0.12 11.43
C LEU A 99 -1.09 -0.42 12.24
N SER A 100 -1.00 -1.72 12.34
CA SER A 100 0.11 -2.39 13.01
C SER A 100 0.15 -3.85 12.59
N PRO A 101 1.31 -4.50 12.67
CA PRO A 101 1.37 -5.93 12.36
C PRO A 101 0.47 -6.77 13.25
N LYS A 102 0.32 -6.36 14.50
CA LYS A 102 -0.54 -7.06 15.43
C LYS A 102 -1.97 -7.13 14.92
N ASN A 103 -2.41 -6.08 14.25
CA ASN A 103 -3.77 -6.00 13.73
C ASN A 103 -3.86 -6.48 12.27
N GLY A 104 -2.79 -7.02 11.73
CA GLY A 104 -2.82 -7.61 10.39
C GLY A 104 -2.43 -6.64 9.29
N PHE A 105 -1.74 -5.56 9.62
CA PHE A 105 -1.31 -4.56 8.63
C PHE A 105 0.20 -4.41 8.67
N TRP A 106 0.86 -4.50 7.53
CA TRP A 106 2.29 -4.24 7.39
C TRP A 106 2.42 -3.11 6.39
N VAL A 107 2.55 -1.89 6.89
CA VAL A 107 2.33 -0.69 6.09
C VAL A 107 3.37 0.36 6.42
N MET A 108 3.81 1.09 5.41
CA MET A 108 4.58 2.32 5.60
C MET A 108 3.80 3.49 5.04
N GLY A 109 4.11 4.68 5.48
CA GLY A 109 3.40 5.85 4.99
C GLY A 109 4.21 7.13 5.08
N CYS A 110 3.63 8.16 4.51
CA CYS A 110 4.17 9.51 4.53
C CYS A 110 3.16 10.44 5.15
N THR A 111 3.63 11.32 6.04
CA THR A 111 2.79 12.36 6.61
C THR A 111 3.42 13.71 6.33
N ASP A 112 2.60 14.71 6.07
CA ASP A 112 3.04 16.08 5.84
C ASP A 112 4.08 16.23 4.73
N GLY A 113 4.12 15.27 3.81
CA GLY A 113 5.00 15.37 2.65
C GLY A 113 6.47 15.20 2.94
N ARG A 114 6.85 14.98 4.20
CA ARG A 114 8.27 14.91 4.56
C ARG A 114 8.63 13.80 5.50
N GLU A 115 7.69 13.30 6.27
CA GLU A 115 8.01 12.32 7.30
C GLU A 115 7.52 10.96 6.87
N TYR A 116 8.42 10.01 6.91
CA TYR A 116 8.14 8.65 6.45
C TYR A 116 8.24 7.70 7.63
N TRP A 117 7.27 6.80 7.74
CA TRP A 117 7.15 5.91 8.88
C TRP A 117 6.82 4.50 8.45
N ALA A 118 7.39 3.53 9.15
CA ALA A 118 6.86 2.17 9.12
C ALA A 118 5.93 2.07 10.32
N TYR A 119 4.73 1.56 10.11
CA TYR A 119 3.75 1.53 11.20
C TYR A 119 3.93 0.30 12.06
N THR A 120 5.09 0.23 12.68
CA THR A 120 5.41 -0.74 13.72
C THR A 120 4.81 -0.24 15.04
N GLU A 121 5.11 -0.90 16.12
CA GLU A 121 4.54 -0.49 17.39
C GLU A 121 5.65 -0.40 18.42
N PRO A 122 6.10 0.80 18.76
CA PRO A 122 5.66 2.10 18.21
C PRO A 122 6.21 2.34 16.82
N TRP A 123 5.68 3.36 16.16
CA TRP A 123 6.08 3.68 14.78
C TRP A 123 7.59 3.88 14.67
N THR A 124 8.13 3.43 13.56
CA THR A 124 9.55 3.58 13.24
C THR A 124 9.72 4.68 12.21
N ARG A 125 10.53 5.66 12.52
CA ARG A 125 10.80 6.73 11.57
C ARG A 125 11.83 6.26 10.55
N LEU A 126 11.57 6.56 9.29
CA LEU A 126 12.46 6.15 8.21
C LEU A 126 13.26 7.35 7.72
N SER A 127 14.53 7.12 7.43
CA SER A 127 15.37 8.15 6.88
C SER A 127 15.30 8.08 5.37
N VAL A 128 14.76 9.12 4.75
CA VAL A 128 14.63 9.17 3.32
C VAL A 128 15.20 10.50 2.84
N GLY A 129 16.09 10.45 1.88
CA GLY A 129 16.69 11.66 1.37
C GLY A 129 15.90 12.25 0.24
N GLY A 130 14.84 12.96 0.55
CA GLY A 130 14.05 13.62 -0.47
C GLY A 130 12.70 12.98 -0.63
N LYS A 131 12.02 13.29 -1.72
CA LYS A 131 10.68 12.78 -1.95
C LYS A 131 10.71 11.42 -2.60
N LEU A 132 9.66 10.65 -2.36
CA LEU A 132 9.50 9.33 -2.92
C LEU A 132 8.37 9.37 -3.92
N PRO A 133 8.65 9.52 -5.22
CA PRO A 133 7.56 9.54 -6.19
C PRO A 133 7.00 8.16 -6.49
N LYS A 134 7.83 7.12 -6.41
CA LYS A 134 7.39 5.76 -6.65
C LYS A 134 7.95 4.84 -5.59
N ILE A 135 7.09 3.96 -5.09
CA ILE A 135 7.49 3.00 -4.06
C ILE A 135 7.31 1.60 -4.64
N GLY A 136 8.34 0.78 -4.54
CA GLY A 136 8.27 -0.63 -4.90
C GLY A 136 7.99 -1.45 -3.67
N ILE A 137 7.16 -2.46 -3.80
CA ILE A 137 6.76 -3.30 -2.68
C ILE A 137 6.97 -4.76 -3.09
N PHE A 138 7.80 -5.45 -2.32
CA PHE A 138 8.15 -6.85 -2.62
C PHE A 138 7.69 -7.72 -1.47
N LEU A 139 6.80 -8.66 -1.78
CA LEU A 139 6.29 -9.61 -0.80
C LEU A 139 6.85 -10.98 -1.11
N ASP A 140 7.59 -11.53 -0.16
CA ASP A 140 8.13 -12.89 -0.29
C ASP A 140 7.50 -13.71 0.83
N ILE A 141 6.50 -14.50 0.48
CA ILE A 141 5.73 -15.21 1.50
C ILE A 141 6.55 -16.34 2.12
N SER A 142 7.36 -17.05 1.33
CA SER A 142 8.21 -18.07 1.89
C SER A 142 9.21 -17.52 2.90
N ALA A 143 9.80 -16.38 2.59
CA ALA A 143 10.76 -15.75 3.48
C ALA A 143 10.08 -14.97 4.59
N LYS A 144 8.75 -14.81 4.53
CA LYS A 144 7.98 -14.05 5.50
C LYS A 144 8.46 -12.61 5.61
N GLN A 145 8.69 -12.00 4.46
CA GLN A 145 9.21 -10.63 4.42
C GLN A 145 8.42 -9.76 3.47
N LEU A 146 8.25 -8.51 3.87
CA LEU A 146 7.69 -7.48 3.01
C LEU A 146 8.66 -6.32 3.00
N SER A 147 9.16 -5.97 1.82
CA SER A 147 10.18 -4.93 1.68
C SER A 147 9.69 -3.78 0.84
N PHE A 148 10.13 -2.58 1.20
CA PHE A 148 9.76 -1.36 0.48
C PHE A 148 11.02 -0.72 -0.09
N TYR A 149 10.91 -0.20 -1.31
CA TYR A 149 12.05 0.37 -2.01
C TYR A 149 11.70 1.73 -2.62
N ASN A 150 12.68 2.61 -2.61
CA ASN A 150 12.61 3.83 -3.40
C ASN A 150 13.01 3.44 -4.82
N VAL A 151 12.04 3.33 -5.72
CA VAL A 151 12.29 2.81 -7.06
C VAL A 151 13.27 3.69 -7.83
N ARG A 152 13.10 5.01 -7.71
CA ARG A 152 13.95 5.93 -8.45
C ARG A 152 15.41 5.81 -8.05
N LYS A 153 15.70 5.74 -6.77
CA LYS A 153 17.08 5.65 -6.27
C LYS A 153 17.52 4.21 -6.07
N LYS A 154 16.63 3.25 -6.30
CA LYS A 154 16.94 1.84 -6.12
C LYS A 154 17.49 1.52 -4.74
N ALA A 155 16.88 2.11 -3.74
CA ALA A 155 17.34 1.99 -2.37
C ALA A 155 16.27 1.36 -1.50
N ALA A 156 16.67 0.50 -0.58
CA ALA A 156 15.74 -0.11 0.36
C ALA A 156 15.27 0.93 1.38
N LEU A 157 14.01 0.86 1.75
CA LEU A 157 13.43 1.75 2.74
C LEU A 157 13.17 1.03 4.04
N TYR A 158 12.57 -0.13 4.00
CA TYR A 158 12.23 -0.86 5.21
C TYR A 158 11.84 -2.30 4.85
N THR A 159 12.10 -3.24 5.75
CA THR A 159 11.66 -4.62 5.59
C THR A 159 10.96 -5.06 6.85
N PHE A 160 9.71 -5.48 6.70
CA PHE A 160 8.97 -6.12 7.78
C PHE A 160 9.21 -7.62 7.74
N THR A 161 9.27 -8.22 8.92
CA THR A 161 9.15 -9.66 9.05
C THR A 161 7.70 -9.96 9.37
N ILE A 162 7.06 -10.81 8.59
CA ILE A 162 5.66 -11.14 8.80
C ILE A 162 5.62 -12.30 9.78
N ALA A 163 5.29 -11.97 11.02
CA ALA A 163 5.29 -12.99 12.06
C ALA A 163 4.18 -13.99 11.79
N ASP A 164 4.44 -15.23 12.15
CA ASP A 164 3.49 -16.27 11.99
C ASP A 164 2.23 -16.02 12.71
N GLY A 165 2.30 -15.53 13.86
CA GLY A 165 1.13 -15.25 14.62
C GLY A 165 0.15 -16.38 14.56
N SER A 166 -1.00 -16.08 14.97
CA SER A 166 -1.99 -17.07 15.06
C SER A 166 -2.66 -17.35 13.76
N SER A 167 -2.65 -16.45 12.85
CA SER A 167 -3.46 -16.72 11.74
C SER A 167 -2.65 -16.98 10.55
N ARG A 168 -2.40 -18.10 10.30
CA ARG A 168 -1.66 -18.46 9.20
C ARG A 168 -2.42 -18.55 7.98
N GLU A 169 -3.70 -18.64 8.05
CA GLU A 169 -4.49 -18.83 6.87
C GLU A 169 -4.94 -17.53 6.33
N GLY A 170 -5.36 -17.54 5.11
CA GLY A 170 -5.92 -16.38 4.48
C GLY A 170 -4.92 -15.67 3.61
N LYS A 171 -5.44 -14.81 2.80
CA LYS A 171 -4.64 -14.09 1.83
C LYS A 171 -4.05 -12.83 2.41
N LEU A 172 -2.94 -12.42 1.84
CA LEU A 172 -2.36 -11.11 2.07
C LEU A 172 -2.67 -10.27 0.85
N LEU A 173 -3.30 -9.11 1.05
CA LEU A 173 -3.71 -8.28 -0.07
C LEU A 173 -2.94 -6.96 -0.07
N PRO A 174 -2.55 -6.47 -1.23
CA PRO A 174 -2.01 -5.12 -1.29
C PRO A 174 -2.96 -4.11 -0.68
N PHE A 175 -2.40 -3.21 0.11
CA PHE A 175 -3.14 -2.22 0.90
C PHE A 175 -2.76 -0.83 0.45
N PHE A 176 -3.74 0.08 0.41
CA PHE A 176 -3.52 1.44 -0.04
C PHE A 176 -4.32 2.41 0.82
N SER A 177 -3.77 3.60 1.02
CA SER A 177 -4.51 4.68 1.68
C SER A 177 -4.09 6.01 1.08
N THR A 178 -5.06 6.89 0.90
CA THR A 178 -4.78 8.26 0.46
C THR A 178 -4.43 9.18 1.63
N GLY A 179 -4.32 8.61 2.84
CA GLY A 179 -3.96 9.38 4.03
C GLY A 179 -5.17 9.75 4.85
N PRO A 180 -4.98 10.61 5.86
CA PRO A 180 -6.10 10.96 6.72
C PRO A 180 -7.15 11.78 5.98
N ALA A 181 -8.39 11.63 6.41
CA ALA A 181 -9.49 12.37 5.80
C ALA A 181 -9.34 13.85 6.15
N THR A 182 -9.50 14.68 5.15
CA THR A 182 -9.54 16.14 5.34
C THR A 182 -10.81 16.64 4.69
N SER A 183 -11.03 17.95 4.78
CA SER A 183 -12.23 18.53 4.18
C SER A 183 -12.06 18.78 2.69
N LYS A 184 -10.86 18.57 2.15
CA LYS A 184 -10.59 18.86 0.75
C LYS A 184 -10.42 17.63 -0.08
N PRO A 185 -10.83 17.65 -1.36
CA PRO A 185 -10.56 16.51 -2.23
C PRO A 185 -9.08 16.46 -2.60
N ASP A 186 -8.66 15.30 -3.06
CA ASP A 186 -7.29 15.12 -3.53
C ASP A 186 -7.05 15.84 -4.83
N THR A 187 -5.84 16.35 -4.99
CA THR A 187 -5.42 16.91 -6.27
C THR A 187 -4.62 15.89 -7.07
N GLU A 188 -4.17 14.82 -6.44
CA GLU A 188 -3.42 13.77 -7.15
C GLU A 188 -3.89 12.41 -6.69
N SER A 189 -3.88 11.46 -7.61
CA SER A 189 -4.28 10.09 -7.32
C SER A 189 -3.08 9.26 -6.91
N LEU A 190 -3.36 8.16 -6.20
CA LEU A 190 -2.40 7.07 -6.11
C LEU A 190 -2.57 6.22 -7.37
N LYS A 191 -1.49 5.86 -8.01
CA LYS A 191 -1.55 5.13 -9.28
C LYS A 191 -0.70 3.88 -9.23
N MET A 192 -1.26 2.77 -9.69
CA MET A 192 -0.46 1.57 -9.90
C MET A 192 0.39 1.78 -11.13
N VAL A 193 1.67 1.44 -11.04
CA VAL A 193 2.57 1.52 -12.19
C VAL A 193 2.44 0.25 -13.00
N GLN A 194 2.10 0.41 -14.28
CA GLN A 194 1.84 -0.71 -15.16
C GLN A 194 3.08 -1.13 -15.94
N GLY A 195 3.15 -2.41 -16.24
CA GLY A 195 4.14 -2.93 -17.16
C GLY A 195 5.58 -2.75 -16.67
N VAL A 196 6.49 -2.82 -17.59
CA VAL A 196 7.90 -2.61 -17.29
C VAL A 196 8.16 -1.12 -17.27
N ASP A 197 8.78 -0.66 -16.18
CA ASP A 197 9.05 0.75 -16.05
C ASP A 197 10.39 1.03 -16.67
N ASP A 198 10.42 1.56 -17.82
CA ASP A 198 11.66 1.81 -18.47
C ASP A 198 11.98 3.25 -18.58
N ASP A 199 11.31 4.10 -17.95
CA ASP A 199 11.65 5.38 -18.01
C ASP A 199 12.25 5.88 -16.96
N ASP A 200 12.60 5.84 -16.48
CA ASP A 200 13.13 6.45 -15.60
C ASP A 200 13.55 6.75 -15.00
#